data_df4e0b9fbb9f10ff4dbb31e55ab41b6b
#
_entry.id   df4e0b9fbb9f10ff4dbb31e55ab41b6b
#
_cell.length_a   1.000
_cell.length_b   1.000
_cell.length_c   1.000
_cell.angle_alpha   90.00
_cell.angle_beta   90.00
_cell.angle_gamma   90.00
#
_symmetry.space_group_name_H-M   'P 1'
#
loop_
_entity.id
_entity.type
_entity.pdbx_description
1 polymer ?
#
loop_
_entity_poly.entity_id
_entity_poly.type
_entity_poly.pdbx_seq_one_letter_code
_entity_poly.pdbx_strand_id
1 'polypeptide(L)'
;VGKVIGRFDPTPSRTPEECERHYTQVHVRMAQDLLRPMPSLLSYYTDRAVAQADVNGGWKQRPRAWRFVVLRFTPGSTLAFTAEQNEMVAQDHVNCLYRLRSCDVEENVLLDRVDGQLALTKFMIEADRATGVDADGAWDVFRALADRVRGVMDGAFGARRLIVNRVLNEVECEPLDVEGQRPIGLLDDTTRVGYLEAYFDHRRWGEEALGVLAAGGALGDPALVGVNLLRIEERAPLDVTG
;
A
#
# COMPACT_ATOMS: atom_id res chain seq x y z
N VAL A 1 10.17 -3.53 -13.56
CA VAL A 1 8.71 -3.43 -13.54
C VAL A 1 8.37 -2.09 -12.94
N GLY A 2 7.50 -1.30 -13.61
CA GLY A 2 6.89 -0.12 -13.03
C GLY A 2 5.88 -0.56 -11.96
N LYS A 3 5.88 0.11 -10.80
CA LYS A 3 4.95 -0.20 -9.73
C LYS A 3 4.43 1.08 -9.10
N VAL A 4 3.13 1.12 -8.88
CA VAL A 4 2.44 2.22 -8.19
C VAL A 4 1.74 1.63 -6.98
N ILE A 5 1.87 2.29 -5.83
CA ILE A 5 1.13 1.96 -4.62
C ILE A 5 0.31 3.18 -4.22
N GLY A 6 -1.03 3.03 -4.29
CA GLY A 6 -1.97 4.03 -3.81
C GLY A 6 -2.49 3.67 -2.41
N ARG A 7 -2.59 4.65 -1.51
CA ARG A 7 -3.22 4.52 -0.20
C ARG A 7 -4.48 5.38 -0.14
N PHE A 8 -5.55 4.80 0.34
CA PHE A 8 -6.86 5.44 0.41
C PHE A 8 -7.36 5.52 1.85
N ASP A 9 -7.97 6.65 2.20
CA ASP A 9 -8.79 6.80 3.38
C ASP A 9 -10.27 6.93 2.96
N PRO A 10 -11.23 6.37 3.70
CA PRO A 10 -12.64 6.43 3.33
C PRO A 10 -13.20 7.83 3.55
N THR A 11 -14.19 8.23 2.74
CA THR A 11 -14.85 9.52 2.92
C THR A 11 -15.61 9.57 4.25
N PRO A 12 -15.48 10.66 5.03
CA PRO A 12 -16.23 10.82 6.27
C PRO A 12 -17.72 11.12 6.06
N SER A 13 -18.13 11.42 4.83
CA SER A 13 -19.53 11.69 4.48
C SER A 13 -20.41 10.44 4.39
N ARG A 14 -19.80 9.25 4.49
CA ARG A 14 -20.49 7.96 4.43
C ARG A 14 -20.00 7.03 5.52
N THR A 15 -20.80 6.02 5.85
CA THR A 15 -20.38 4.96 6.77
C THR A 15 -19.27 4.10 6.13
N PRO A 16 -18.41 3.46 6.91
CA PRO A 16 -17.39 2.53 6.40
C PRO A 16 -17.99 1.42 5.52
N GLU A 17 -19.18 0.94 5.87
CA GLU A 17 -19.90 -0.11 5.14
C GLU A 17 -20.40 0.38 3.78
N GLU A 18 -20.83 1.62 3.69
CA GLU A 18 -21.24 2.27 2.44
C GLU A 18 -20.04 2.50 1.53
N CYS A 19 -18.92 3.02 2.08
CA CYS A 19 -17.66 3.16 1.35
C CYS A 19 -17.19 1.80 0.81
N GLU A 20 -17.20 0.76 1.65
CA GLU A 20 -16.78 -0.58 1.26
C GLU A 20 -17.65 -1.16 0.15
N ARG A 21 -18.96 -0.99 0.23
CA ARG A 21 -19.92 -1.45 -0.78
C ARG A 21 -19.70 -0.72 -2.10
N HIS A 22 -19.61 0.61 -2.07
CA HIS A 22 -19.36 1.39 -3.28
C HIS A 22 -18.01 1.00 -3.91
N TYR A 23 -16.95 0.95 -3.11
CA TYR A 23 -15.63 0.58 -3.58
C TYR A 23 -15.63 -0.79 -4.29
N THR A 24 -16.21 -1.81 -3.66
CA THR A 24 -16.17 -3.18 -4.19
C THR A 24 -17.13 -3.43 -5.34
N GLN A 25 -18.30 -2.77 -5.36
CA GLN A 25 -19.35 -3.05 -6.34
C GLN A 25 -19.33 -2.08 -7.53
N VAL A 26 -18.80 -0.87 -7.36
CA VAL A 26 -18.77 0.17 -8.39
C VAL A 26 -17.35 0.51 -8.78
N HIS A 27 -16.55 1.06 -7.86
CA HIS A 27 -15.21 1.55 -8.15
C HIS A 27 -14.28 0.48 -8.75
N VAL A 28 -14.20 -0.70 -8.15
CA VAL A 28 -13.33 -1.79 -8.65
C VAL A 28 -13.72 -2.22 -10.06
N ARG A 29 -15.01 -2.29 -10.37
CA ARG A 29 -15.50 -2.65 -11.71
C ARG A 29 -15.14 -1.59 -12.74
N MET A 30 -15.40 -0.33 -12.42
CA MET A 30 -14.99 0.79 -13.26
C MET A 30 -13.47 0.78 -13.51
N ALA A 31 -12.67 0.61 -12.45
CA ALA A 31 -11.23 0.51 -12.57
C ALA A 31 -10.80 -0.68 -13.46
N GLN A 32 -11.44 -1.84 -13.34
CA GLN A 32 -11.17 -2.99 -14.22
C GLN A 32 -11.45 -2.66 -15.70
N ASP A 33 -12.57 -1.98 -15.99
CA ASP A 33 -12.95 -1.62 -17.35
C ASP A 33 -11.98 -0.59 -17.95
N LEU A 34 -11.47 0.34 -17.14
CA LEU A 34 -10.48 1.33 -17.56
C LEU A 34 -9.07 0.75 -17.72
N LEU A 35 -8.68 -0.19 -16.85
CA LEU A 35 -7.33 -0.74 -16.81
C LEU A 35 -7.12 -1.91 -17.76
N ARG A 36 -8.15 -2.75 -18.00
CA ARG A 36 -8.05 -3.94 -18.85
C ARG A 36 -7.57 -3.65 -20.28
N PRO A 37 -7.94 -2.53 -20.93
CA PRO A 37 -7.43 -2.21 -22.26
C PRO A 37 -5.96 -1.77 -22.29
N MET A 38 -5.32 -1.54 -21.13
CA MET A 38 -3.95 -1.02 -21.07
C MET A 38 -2.95 -2.16 -21.30
N PRO A 39 -2.24 -2.18 -22.45
CA PRO A 39 -1.34 -3.29 -22.80
C PRO A 39 -0.11 -3.35 -21.89
N SER A 40 0.21 -2.26 -21.21
CA SER A 40 1.33 -2.17 -20.27
C SER A 40 1.00 -2.65 -18.85
N LEU A 41 -0.29 -2.81 -18.51
CA LEU A 41 -0.68 -3.28 -17.19
C LEU A 41 -0.40 -4.78 -17.04
N LEU A 42 0.33 -5.15 -16.01
CA LEU A 42 0.60 -6.55 -15.65
C LEU A 42 -0.35 -7.05 -14.57
N SER A 43 -0.63 -6.22 -13.56
CA SER A 43 -1.56 -6.58 -12.50
C SER A 43 -2.17 -5.37 -11.80
N TYR A 44 -3.37 -5.57 -11.26
CA TYR A 44 -4.10 -4.64 -10.41
C TYR A 44 -4.59 -5.38 -9.18
N TYR A 45 -4.06 -5.01 -8.01
CA TYR A 45 -4.46 -5.55 -6.72
C TYR A 45 -5.20 -4.49 -5.91
N THR A 46 -6.20 -4.93 -5.16
CA THR A 46 -6.89 -4.13 -4.16
C THR A 46 -6.68 -4.76 -2.80
N ASP A 47 -5.98 -4.04 -1.96
CA ASP A 47 -5.52 -4.47 -0.65
C ASP A 47 -6.36 -3.81 0.44
N ARG A 48 -7.10 -4.58 1.23
CA ARG A 48 -7.84 -4.08 2.37
C ARG A 48 -7.04 -4.28 3.64
N ALA A 49 -6.78 -3.20 4.38
CA ALA A 49 -6.22 -3.32 5.71
C ALA A 49 -7.29 -3.85 6.68
N VAL A 50 -7.04 -5.00 7.29
CA VAL A 50 -8.02 -5.70 8.15
C VAL A 50 -7.61 -5.76 9.62
N ALA A 51 -6.32 -5.57 9.91
CA ALA A 51 -5.81 -5.45 11.26
C ALA A 51 -4.52 -4.62 11.28
N GLN A 52 -4.20 -4.04 12.44
CA GLN A 52 -2.99 -3.27 12.69
C GLN A 52 -2.36 -3.72 14.00
N ALA A 53 -1.03 -3.91 14.00
CA ALA A 53 -0.28 -4.16 15.22
C ALA A 53 -0.23 -2.91 16.10
N ASP A 54 -0.33 -3.09 17.40
CA ASP A 54 -0.06 -2.04 18.38
C ASP A 54 1.38 -2.13 18.90
N VAL A 55 1.79 -1.14 19.69
CA VAL A 55 3.15 -1.04 20.26
C VAL A 55 3.53 -2.19 21.20
N ASN A 56 2.58 -3.00 21.62
CA ASN A 56 2.80 -4.18 22.47
C ASN A 56 2.79 -5.49 21.66
N GLY A 57 2.71 -5.40 20.33
CA GLY A 57 2.66 -6.55 19.43
C GLY A 57 1.28 -7.19 19.30
N GLY A 58 0.26 -6.64 19.95
CA GLY A 58 -1.14 -7.06 19.78
C GLY A 58 -1.72 -6.60 18.45
N TRP A 59 -2.76 -7.29 17.95
CA TRP A 59 -3.39 -6.97 16.68
C TRP A 59 -4.82 -6.46 16.86
N LYS A 60 -5.06 -5.22 16.43
CA LYS A 60 -6.37 -4.57 16.47
C LYS A 60 -7.08 -4.69 15.12
N GLN A 61 -8.37 -5.03 15.15
CA GLN A 61 -9.20 -5.23 13.95
C GLN A 61 -9.70 -3.93 13.28
N ARG A 62 -9.27 -2.77 13.78
CA ARG A 62 -9.62 -1.45 13.21
C ARG A 62 -8.34 -0.71 12.89
N PRO A 63 -7.75 -0.96 11.71
CA PRO A 63 -6.55 -0.26 11.28
C PRO A 63 -6.85 1.22 10.96
N ARG A 64 -5.81 2.07 11.04
CA ARG A 64 -5.90 3.47 10.63
C ARG A 64 -5.97 3.63 9.12
N ALA A 65 -5.23 2.80 8.39
CA ALA A 65 -5.34 2.73 6.94
C ALA A 65 -6.56 1.90 6.54
N TRP A 66 -7.21 2.27 5.43
CA TRP A 66 -8.37 1.51 4.95
C TRP A 66 -7.99 0.58 3.79
N ARG A 67 -7.45 1.15 2.71
CA ARG A 67 -7.10 0.38 1.52
C ARG A 67 -5.82 0.85 0.87
N PHE A 68 -5.24 -0.09 0.13
CA PHE A 68 -4.20 0.18 -0.84
C PHE A 68 -4.61 -0.35 -2.20
N VAL A 69 -4.09 0.27 -3.25
CA VAL A 69 -4.09 -0.28 -4.60
C VAL A 69 -2.65 -0.51 -5.02
N VAL A 70 -2.38 -1.63 -5.66
CA VAL A 70 -1.06 -1.93 -6.21
C VAL A 70 -1.21 -2.21 -7.70
N LEU A 71 -0.60 -1.37 -8.51
CA LEU A 71 -0.55 -1.50 -9.95
C LEU A 71 0.86 -1.89 -10.38
N ARG A 72 0.98 -2.85 -11.29
CA ARG A 72 2.26 -3.22 -11.89
C ARG A 72 2.18 -3.05 -13.41
N PHE A 73 3.22 -2.49 -13.97
CA PHE A 73 3.33 -2.19 -15.40
C PHE A 73 4.61 -2.79 -15.99
N THR A 74 4.65 -2.94 -17.30
CA THR A 74 5.89 -3.20 -18.01
C THR A 74 6.92 -2.09 -17.75
N PRO A 75 8.23 -2.39 -17.80
CA PRO A 75 9.27 -1.39 -17.55
C PRO A 75 9.13 -0.16 -18.45
N GLY A 76 9.25 1.02 -17.84
CA GLY A 76 9.15 2.30 -18.56
C GLY A 76 7.73 2.78 -18.85
N SER A 77 6.72 2.02 -18.41
CA SER A 77 5.31 2.42 -18.53
C SER A 77 4.75 2.85 -17.17
N THR A 78 3.76 3.71 -17.21
CA THR A 78 3.03 4.21 -16.03
C THR A 78 1.54 4.26 -16.30
N LEU A 79 0.77 4.55 -15.27
CA LEU A 79 -0.66 4.79 -15.39
C LEU A 79 -0.90 6.06 -16.23
N ALA A 80 -1.66 5.91 -17.31
CA ALA A 80 -2.04 7.02 -18.18
C ALA A 80 -3.53 6.93 -18.53
N PHE A 81 -4.32 7.83 -18.01
CA PHE A 81 -5.72 8.01 -18.36
C PHE A 81 -5.91 9.21 -19.29
N THR A 82 -6.92 9.16 -20.15
CA THR A 82 -7.39 10.33 -20.87
C THR A 82 -8.02 11.35 -19.89
N ALA A 83 -8.20 12.59 -20.32
CA ALA A 83 -8.87 13.61 -19.50
C ALA A 83 -10.27 13.17 -19.05
N GLU A 84 -11.06 12.56 -19.97
CA GLU A 84 -12.40 12.03 -19.69
C GLU A 84 -12.36 10.90 -18.66
N GLN A 85 -11.38 9.97 -18.79
CA GLN A 85 -11.19 8.87 -17.82
C GLN A 85 -10.79 9.39 -16.44
N ASN A 86 -9.90 10.39 -16.39
CA ASN A 86 -9.51 11.03 -15.13
C ASN A 86 -10.71 11.70 -14.45
N GLU A 87 -11.55 12.40 -15.22
CA GLU A 87 -12.76 13.01 -14.69
C GLU A 87 -13.74 11.95 -14.14
N MET A 88 -13.96 10.88 -14.88
CA MET A 88 -14.81 9.76 -14.44
C MET A 88 -14.31 9.16 -13.12
N VAL A 89 -13.00 8.89 -13.01
CA VAL A 89 -12.39 8.36 -11.79
C VAL A 89 -12.53 9.34 -10.64
N ALA A 90 -12.29 10.63 -10.88
CA ALA A 90 -12.42 11.67 -9.87
C ALA A 90 -13.85 11.78 -9.34
N GLN A 91 -14.85 11.76 -10.23
CA GLN A 91 -16.27 11.79 -9.84
C GLN A 91 -16.68 10.56 -9.03
N ASP A 92 -16.12 9.38 -9.32
CA ASP A 92 -16.39 8.17 -8.54
C ASP A 92 -15.74 8.22 -7.16
N HIS A 93 -14.52 8.76 -7.07
CA HIS A 93 -13.74 8.83 -5.82
C HIS A 93 -14.50 9.54 -4.70
N VAL A 94 -15.25 10.61 -4.97
CA VAL A 94 -16.04 11.35 -3.96
C VAL A 94 -17.05 10.45 -3.24
N ASN A 95 -17.43 9.34 -3.84
CA ASN A 95 -18.42 8.42 -3.30
C ASN A 95 -17.85 7.45 -2.25
N CYS A 96 -16.54 7.26 -2.19
CA CYS A 96 -15.94 6.31 -1.25
C CYS A 96 -14.60 6.76 -0.67
N LEU A 97 -13.87 7.68 -1.33
CA LEU A 97 -12.54 8.12 -0.91
C LEU A 97 -12.57 9.54 -0.37
N TYR A 98 -11.77 9.78 0.65
CA TYR A 98 -11.51 11.11 1.18
C TYR A 98 -10.13 11.60 0.76
N ARG A 99 -9.14 10.74 0.86
CA ARG A 99 -7.74 11.04 0.61
C ARG A 99 -7.11 9.93 -0.19
N LEU A 100 -6.42 10.28 -1.25
CA LEU A 100 -5.63 9.36 -2.06
C LEU A 100 -4.19 9.85 -2.06
N ARG A 101 -3.26 8.98 -1.68
CA ARG A 101 -1.82 9.16 -1.86
C ARG A 101 -1.35 8.08 -2.82
N SER A 102 -0.78 8.45 -3.94
CA SER A 102 -0.27 7.55 -4.97
C SER A 102 1.24 7.72 -5.09
N CYS A 103 1.96 6.62 -5.01
CA CYS A 103 3.42 6.60 -5.02
C CYS A 103 3.95 5.73 -6.15
N ASP A 104 4.79 6.31 -7.00
CA ASP A 104 5.69 5.51 -7.85
C ASP A 104 6.78 4.93 -6.96
N VAL A 105 7.03 3.63 -7.10
CA VAL A 105 8.00 2.96 -6.22
C VAL A 105 9.01 2.13 -7.00
N GLU A 106 10.23 2.07 -6.46
CA GLU A 106 11.26 1.12 -6.85
C GLU A 106 11.18 -0.13 -5.96
N GLU A 107 10.89 -1.26 -6.59
CA GLU A 107 10.74 -2.55 -5.89
C GLU A 107 12.08 -3.28 -5.80
N ASN A 108 12.41 -3.78 -4.62
CA ASN A 108 13.52 -4.71 -4.40
C ASN A 108 13.06 -5.91 -3.56
N VAL A 109 13.30 -7.12 -4.05
CA VAL A 109 12.96 -8.37 -3.36
C VAL A 109 14.11 -8.78 -2.45
N LEU A 110 13.88 -8.77 -1.14
CA LEU A 110 14.88 -9.12 -0.11
C LEU A 110 14.85 -10.61 0.26
N LEU A 111 13.69 -11.25 0.17
CA LEU A 111 13.47 -12.66 0.42
C LEU A 111 12.48 -13.18 -0.62
N ASP A 112 12.79 -14.31 -1.25
CA ASP A 112 11.85 -15.03 -2.11
C ASP A 112 12.02 -16.54 -1.92
N ARG A 113 11.02 -17.14 -1.30
CA ARG A 113 10.90 -18.59 -1.07
C ARG A 113 9.55 -19.09 -1.57
N VAL A 114 8.94 -18.33 -2.49
CA VAL A 114 7.66 -18.71 -3.09
C VAL A 114 7.90 -19.84 -4.07
N ASP A 115 7.26 -20.98 -3.81
CA ASP A 115 7.31 -22.16 -4.62
C ASP A 115 5.89 -22.50 -5.07
N GLY A 116 5.61 -22.24 -6.34
CA GLY A 116 4.28 -22.43 -6.94
C GLY A 116 3.25 -21.34 -6.58
N GLN A 117 1.98 -21.59 -6.91
CA GLN A 117 0.87 -20.72 -6.59
C GLN A 117 0.35 -21.03 -5.18
N LEU A 118 0.63 -20.16 -4.23
CA LEU A 118 0.19 -20.28 -2.84
C LEU A 118 -0.73 -19.11 -2.48
N ALA A 119 -1.80 -19.39 -1.74
CA ALA A 119 -2.58 -18.36 -1.08
C ALA A 119 -1.82 -17.85 0.14
N LEU A 120 -1.09 -16.76 -0.02
CA LEU A 120 -0.28 -16.18 1.04
C LEU A 120 -1.05 -15.11 1.82
N THR A 121 -0.74 -14.97 3.10
CA THR A 121 -1.18 -13.83 3.90
C THR A 121 -0.18 -12.70 3.76
N LYS A 122 -0.66 -11.55 3.34
CA LYS A 122 0.12 -10.33 3.16
C LYS A 122 0.10 -9.47 4.41
N PHE A 123 1.26 -8.93 4.76
CA PHE A 123 1.44 -7.86 5.73
C PHE A 123 2.13 -6.69 5.04
N MET A 124 1.79 -5.49 5.46
CA MET A 124 2.39 -4.27 4.93
C MET A 124 2.89 -3.39 6.06
N ILE A 125 4.10 -2.85 5.91
CA ILE A 125 4.59 -1.77 6.75
C ILE A 125 4.72 -0.53 5.87
N GLU A 126 4.14 0.57 6.32
CA GLU A 126 4.29 1.88 5.70
C GLU A 126 4.95 2.86 6.67
N ALA A 127 5.69 3.83 6.16
CA ALA A 127 6.29 4.88 6.97
C ALA A 127 6.40 6.20 6.23
N ASP A 128 6.18 7.29 6.95
CA ASP A 128 6.44 8.64 6.51
C ASP A 128 7.74 9.17 7.11
N ARG A 129 8.35 10.16 6.47
CA ARG A 129 9.52 10.86 6.94
C ARG A 129 9.14 11.84 8.04
N ALA A 130 9.94 11.89 9.10
CA ALA A 130 9.78 12.91 10.13
C ALA A 130 10.19 14.28 9.60
N THR A 131 9.54 15.33 10.12
CA THR A 131 9.89 16.72 9.77
C THR A 131 11.34 17.02 10.11
N GLY A 132 12.06 17.61 9.15
CA GLY A 132 13.47 17.99 9.32
C GLY A 132 14.48 16.88 9.01
N VAL A 133 14.02 15.67 8.72
CA VAL A 133 14.89 14.58 8.21
C VAL A 133 14.92 14.64 6.70
N ASP A 134 16.10 14.50 6.08
CA ASP A 134 16.21 14.42 4.62
C ASP A 134 15.73 13.06 4.09
N ALA A 135 15.44 13.01 2.80
CA ALA A 135 14.84 11.82 2.19
C ALA A 135 15.77 10.59 2.22
N ASP A 136 17.06 10.79 1.99
CA ASP A 136 18.03 9.69 1.96
C ASP A 136 18.28 9.15 3.36
N GLY A 137 18.40 10.03 4.38
CA GLY A 137 18.51 9.63 5.78
C GLY A 137 17.29 8.84 6.26
N ALA A 138 16.07 9.29 5.92
CA ALA A 138 14.86 8.55 6.23
C ALA A 138 14.80 7.19 5.49
N TRP A 139 15.24 7.15 4.24
CA TRP A 139 15.33 5.90 3.48
C TRP A 139 16.32 4.91 4.09
N ASP A 140 17.50 5.37 4.53
CA ASP A 140 18.49 4.50 5.18
C ASP A 140 17.93 3.86 6.48
N VAL A 141 17.17 4.63 7.27
CA VAL A 141 16.48 4.12 8.45
C VAL A 141 15.39 3.11 8.07
N PHE A 142 14.61 3.39 7.03
CA PHE A 142 13.57 2.47 6.56
C PHE A 142 14.18 1.17 6.01
N ARG A 143 15.31 1.27 5.31
CA ARG A 143 16.07 0.09 4.84
C ARG A 143 16.59 -0.74 6.01
N ALA A 144 17.11 -0.10 7.05
CA ALA A 144 17.52 -0.80 8.26
C ALA A 144 16.34 -1.50 8.97
N LEU A 145 15.12 -0.90 8.91
CA LEU A 145 13.90 -1.58 9.35
C LEU A 145 13.61 -2.80 8.47
N ALA A 146 13.77 -2.70 7.16
CA ALA A 146 13.58 -3.83 6.24
C ALA A 146 14.55 -4.99 6.54
N ASP A 147 15.80 -4.68 6.87
CA ASP A 147 16.81 -5.71 7.27
C ASP A 147 16.42 -6.38 8.60
N ARG A 148 15.87 -5.64 9.57
CA ARG A 148 15.33 -6.22 10.81
C ARG A 148 14.14 -7.14 10.55
N VAL A 149 13.20 -6.71 9.68
CA VAL A 149 12.07 -7.53 9.25
C VAL A 149 12.56 -8.81 8.58
N ARG A 150 13.54 -8.70 7.68
CA ARG A 150 14.18 -9.84 7.04
C ARG A 150 14.78 -10.80 8.07
N GLY A 151 15.56 -10.30 9.03
CA GLY A 151 16.17 -11.12 10.09
C GLY A 151 15.12 -11.91 10.88
N VAL A 152 13.98 -11.31 11.21
CA VAL A 152 12.86 -12.02 11.84
C VAL A 152 12.25 -13.06 10.92
N MET A 153 12.02 -12.73 9.63
CA MET A 153 11.44 -13.64 8.65
C MET A 153 12.36 -14.82 8.31
N ASP A 154 13.69 -14.65 8.37
CA ASP A 154 14.63 -15.73 8.11
C ASP A 154 14.51 -16.89 9.11
N GLY A 155 14.15 -16.59 10.36
CA GLY A 155 13.88 -17.57 11.40
C GLY A 155 12.41 -17.94 11.59
N ALA A 156 11.49 -17.26 10.92
CA ALA A 156 10.06 -17.48 11.11
C ALA A 156 9.52 -18.62 10.24
N PHE A 157 8.66 -19.46 10.85
CA PHE A 157 7.98 -20.52 10.13
C PHE A 157 6.99 -19.92 9.12
N GLY A 158 6.98 -20.48 7.90
CA GLY A 158 6.06 -20.08 6.83
C GLY A 158 6.32 -18.70 6.23
N ALA A 159 7.45 -18.05 6.53
CA ALA A 159 7.84 -16.82 5.85
C ALA A 159 8.26 -17.12 4.41
N ARG A 160 7.65 -16.43 3.44
CA ARG A 160 7.80 -16.73 2.00
C ARG A 160 8.48 -15.62 1.21
N ARG A 161 8.04 -14.38 1.39
CA ARG A 161 8.51 -13.28 0.55
C ARG A 161 8.58 -11.99 1.33
N LEU A 162 9.64 -11.20 1.09
CA LEU A 162 9.77 -9.83 1.59
C LEU A 162 10.18 -8.93 0.44
N ILE A 163 9.42 -7.87 0.26
CA ILE A 163 9.65 -6.85 -0.77
C ILE A 163 9.80 -5.51 -0.06
N VAL A 164 10.82 -4.75 -0.39
CA VAL A 164 10.95 -3.34 -0.02
C VAL A 164 10.67 -2.46 -1.24
N ASN A 165 9.84 -1.44 -1.06
CA ASN A 165 9.48 -0.49 -2.07
C ASN A 165 9.94 0.90 -1.63
N ARG A 166 10.92 1.48 -2.32
CA ARG A 166 11.34 2.87 -2.12
C ARG A 166 10.38 3.79 -2.88
N VAL A 167 9.86 4.80 -2.23
CA VAL A 167 9.07 5.82 -2.91
C VAL A 167 9.99 6.74 -3.70
N LEU A 168 9.70 6.90 -4.98
CA LEU A 168 10.40 7.79 -5.90
C LEU A 168 9.66 9.11 -6.07
N ASN A 169 8.35 9.03 -6.24
CA ASN A 169 7.46 10.17 -6.37
C ASN A 169 6.18 9.91 -5.58
N GLU A 170 5.61 10.96 -5.04
CA GLU A 170 4.32 10.91 -4.34
C GLU A 170 3.38 11.98 -4.92
N VAL A 171 2.15 11.57 -5.21
CA VAL A 171 1.05 12.45 -5.59
C VAL A 171 -0.03 12.33 -4.54
N GLU A 172 -0.38 13.44 -3.90
CA GLU A 172 -1.52 13.51 -3.01
C GLU A 172 -2.69 14.20 -3.71
N CYS A 173 -3.82 13.50 -3.74
CA CYS A 173 -5.09 14.07 -4.16
C CYS A 173 -5.82 14.53 -2.89
N GLU A 174 -6.01 15.83 -2.73
CA GLU A 174 -6.93 16.33 -1.71
C GLU A 174 -8.35 15.86 -2.01
N PRO A 175 -9.19 15.75 -0.96
CA PRO A 175 -10.59 15.40 -1.13
C PRO A 175 -11.22 16.39 -2.11
N LEU A 176 -11.95 15.83 -3.07
CA LEU A 176 -12.73 16.64 -3.99
C LEU A 176 -13.81 17.34 -3.18
N ASP A 177 -13.73 18.67 -3.13
CA ASP A 177 -14.86 19.47 -2.73
C ASP A 177 -15.95 19.30 -3.82
N VAL A 178 -17.20 19.12 -3.43
CA VAL A 178 -18.31 18.82 -4.35
C VAL A 178 -18.50 19.90 -5.41
N GLU A 179 -17.94 21.10 -5.22
CA GLU A 179 -18.03 22.25 -6.13
C GLU A 179 -16.80 22.47 -7.02
N GLY A 180 -15.70 21.74 -6.80
CA GLY A 180 -14.50 21.93 -7.61
C GLY A 180 -13.50 20.79 -7.45
N GLN A 181 -13.19 20.13 -8.55
CA GLN A 181 -12.07 19.21 -8.60
C GLN A 181 -10.79 20.01 -8.34
N ARG A 182 -10.13 19.77 -7.21
CA ARG A 182 -8.77 20.23 -7.07
C ARG A 182 -7.87 19.37 -7.94
N PRO A 183 -6.96 19.97 -8.70
CA PRO A 183 -6.03 19.19 -9.51
C PRO A 183 -5.20 18.30 -8.60
N ILE A 184 -4.94 17.08 -9.07
CA ILE A 184 -3.91 16.23 -8.52
C ILE A 184 -2.60 17.01 -8.61
N GLY A 185 -2.00 17.32 -7.47
CA GLY A 185 -0.72 18.01 -7.38
C GLY A 185 0.39 17.04 -7.00
N LEU A 186 1.56 17.19 -7.61
CA LEU A 186 2.78 16.62 -7.06
C LEU A 186 3.09 17.36 -5.77
N LEU A 187 3.40 16.63 -4.71
CA LEU A 187 3.94 17.25 -3.51
C LEU A 187 5.35 17.77 -3.83
N ASP A 188 5.62 18.99 -3.39
CA ASP A 188 6.97 19.58 -3.53
C ASP A 188 8.02 18.79 -2.75
N ASP A 189 7.56 18.04 -1.71
CA ASP A 189 8.40 17.19 -0.88
C ASP A 189 7.67 15.88 -0.54
N THR A 190 8.21 14.77 -1.04
CA THR A 190 7.70 13.43 -0.76
C THR A 190 7.82 13.11 0.74
N THR A 191 6.71 12.83 1.40
CA THR A 191 6.69 12.47 2.82
C THR A 191 6.72 10.96 3.04
N ARG A 192 6.09 10.17 2.15
CA ARG A 192 6.15 8.71 2.19
C ARG A 192 7.56 8.22 1.87
N VAL A 193 8.15 7.45 2.77
CA VAL A 193 9.50 6.88 2.58
C VAL A 193 9.43 5.57 1.79
N GLY A 194 8.53 4.69 2.17
CA GLY A 194 8.44 3.39 1.54
C GLY A 194 7.36 2.48 2.08
N TYR A 195 7.31 1.30 1.49
CA TYR A 195 6.45 0.19 1.89
C TYR A 195 7.25 -1.11 1.96
N LEU A 196 6.99 -1.92 2.98
CA LEU A 196 7.43 -3.32 3.03
C LEU A 196 6.20 -4.21 2.82
N GLU A 197 6.35 -5.22 1.97
CA GLU A 197 5.34 -6.27 1.79
C GLU A 197 5.94 -7.59 2.24
N ALA A 198 5.39 -8.15 3.30
CA ALA A 198 5.83 -9.44 3.86
C ALA A 198 4.73 -10.49 3.68
N TYR A 199 5.10 -11.66 3.20
CA TYR A 199 4.16 -12.73 2.87
C TYR A 199 4.47 -13.99 3.67
N PHE A 200 3.40 -14.60 4.22
CA PHE A 200 3.47 -15.82 5.01
C PHE A 200 2.43 -16.84 4.54
N ASP A 201 2.70 -18.13 4.71
CA ASP A 201 1.75 -19.20 4.43
C ASP A 201 0.48 -19.07 5.27
N HIS A 202 0.59 -18.58 6.48
CA HIS A 202 -0.54 -18.48 7.39
C HIS A 202 -0.49 -17.21 8.23
N ARG A 203 -1.68 -16.60 8.41
CA ARG A 203 -1.89 -15.38 9.18
C ARG A 203 -1.21 -15.38 10.55
N ARG A 204 -1.42 -16.44 11.32
CA ARG A 204 -0.92 -16.54 12.68
C ARG A 204 0.60 -16.46 12.75
N TRP A 205 1.30 -17.11 11.83
CA TRP A 205 2.76 -17.09 11.81
C TRP A 205 3.34 -15.71 11.50
N GLY A 206 2.69 -14.99 10.59
CA GLY A 206 3.06 -13.60 10.31
C GLY A 206 2.73 -12.65 11.48
N GLU A 207 1.56 -12.82 12.12
CA GLU A 207 1.19 -12.04 13.30
C GLU A 207 2.15 -12.28 14.47
N GLU A 208 2.56 -13.52 14.74
CA GLU A 208 3.53 -13.87 15.77
C GLU A 208 4.93 -13.31 15.45
N ALA A 209 5.43 -13.53 14.24
CA ALA A 209 6.74 -13.09 13.82
C ALA A 209 6.89 -11.56 13.80
N LEU A 210 5.95 -10.85 13.16
CA LEU A 210 6.02 -9.40 13.01
C LEU A 210 5.57 -8.65 14.26
N GLY A 211 4.72 -9.26 15.11
CA GLY A 211 4.31 -8.70 16.39
C GLY A 211 5.51 -8.48 17.33
N VAL A 212 6.52 -9.32 17.28
CA VAL A 212 7.75 -9.15 18.05
C VAL A 212 8.48 -7.85 17.69
N LEU A 213 8.47 -7.44 16.42
CA LEU A 213 9.08 -6.16 16.00
C LEU A 213 8.36 -4.96 16.60
N ALA A 214 7.02 -5.01 16.62
CA ALA A 214 6.23 -3.94 17.23
C ALA A 214 6.46 -3.85 18.74
N ALA A 215 6.43 -4.99 19.45
CA ALA A 215 6.68 -5.07 20.88
C ALA A 215 8.10 -4.66 21.28
N GLY A 216 9.08 -4.95 20.43
CA GLY A 216 10.49 -4.59 20.63
C GLY A 216 10.83 -3.13 20.33
N GLY A 217 9.83 -2.28 19.97
CA GLY A 217 10.05 -0.88 19.62
C GLY A 217 10.76 -0.66 18.28
N ALA A 218 10.93 -1.71 17.48
CA ALA A 218 11.65 -1.64 16.20
C ALA A 218 10.98 -0.72 15.16
N LEU A 219 9.71 -0.38 15.38
CA LEU A 219 8.92 0.53 14.53
C LEU A 219 9.00 2.00 14.99
N GLY A 220 9.73 2.30 16.07
CA GLY A 220 9.73 3.61 16.74
C GLY A 220 10.97 4.48 16.48
N ASP A 221 11.59 4.41 15.32
CA ASP A 221 12.72 5.28 14.99
C ASP A 221 12.26 6.73 14.82
N PRO A 222 12.96 7.73 15.43
CA PRO A 222 12.55 9.13 15.39
C PRO A 222 12.63 9.76 13.99
N ALA A 223 13.38 9.18 13.05
CA ALA A 223 13.44 9.64 11.66
C ALA A 223 12.19 9.25 10.86
N LEU A 224 11.37 8.33 11.38
CA LEU A 224 10.15 7.85 10.75
C LEU A 224 8.94 8.19 11.60
N VAL A 225 7.85 8.57 10.94
CA VAL A 225 6.55 8.82 11.57
C VAL A 225 5.46 8.03 10.85
N GLY A 226 4.32 7.87 11.50
CA GLY A 226 3.20 7.16 10.89
C GLY A 226 3.52 5.71 10.50
N VAL A 227 4.48 5.08 11.19
CA VAL A 227 4.83 3.68 10.93
C VAL A 227 3.67 2.79 11.33
N ASN A 228 3.09 2.11 10.36
CA ASN A 228 1.97 1.20 10.55
C ASN A 228 2.38 -0.20 10.07
N LEU A 229 2.20 -1.20 10.92
CA LEU A 229 2.29 -2.62 10.55
C LEU A 229 0.87 -3.14 10.42
N LEU A 230 0.49 -3.50 9.20
CA LEU A 230 -0.87 -3.85 8.79
C LEU A 230 -0.93 -5.29 8.30
N ARG A 231 -2.03 -5.99 8.61
CA ARG A 231 -2.41 -7.22 7.91
C ARG A 231 -3.39 -6.87 6.80
N ILE A 232 -3.14 -7.44 5.63
CA ILE A 232 -3.82 -7.12 4.39
C ILE A 232 -4.65 -8.32 3.92
N GLU A 233 -5.89 -8.05 3.50
CA GLU A 233 -6.67 -8.92 2.64
C GLU A 233 -6.47 -8.47 1.19
N GLU A 234 -5.64 -9.23 0.47
CA GLU A 234 -5.29 -8.95 -0.92
C GLU A 234 -6.34 -9.56 -1.87
N ARG A 235 -6.73 -8.82 -2.88
CA ARG A 235 -7.54 -9.29 -4.01
C ARG A 235 -6.89 -8.85 -5.31
N ALA A 236 -6.88 -9.73 -6.31
CA ALA A 236 -6.38 -9.45 -7.64
C ALA A 236 -7.53 -9.33 -8.65
N PRO A 237 -8.16 -8.14 -8.81
CA PRO A 237 -9.22 -7.95 -9.79
C PRO A 237 -8.75 -8.16 -11.24
N LEU A 238 -7.47 -7.83 -11.54
CA LEU A 238 -6.82 -8.11 -12.82
C LEU A 238 -5.40 -8.62 -12.57
N ASP A 239 -5.12 -9.81 -13.06
CA ASP A 239 -3.77 -10.36 -13.15
C ASP A 239 -3.61 -10.97 -14.53
N VAL A 240 -2.69 -10.43 -15.31
CA VAL A 240 -2.41 -10.87 -16.70
C VAL A 240 -1.07 -11.61 -16.80
N THR A 241 -0.41 -11.83 -15.66
CA THR A 241 0.89 -12.52 -15.58
C THR A 241 0.76 -14.02 -15.27
N GLY A 242 -0.46 -14.51 -15.06
CA GLY A 242 -0.77 -15.91 -14.73
C GLY A 242 -0.71 -16.87 -15.89
#